data_5aca6f93b07379354c08da2cbd651b83
#
_entry.id   5aca6f93b07379354c08da2cbd651b83
#
_cell.length_a   1.000
_cell.length_b   1.000
_cell.length_c   1.000
_cell.angle_alpha   90.00
_cell.angle_beta   90.00
_cell.angle_gamma   90.00
#
_symmetry.space_group_name_H-M   'P 1'
#
loop_
_entity.id
_entity.type
_entity.pdbx_description
1 polymer ?
#
loop_
_entity_poly.entity_id
_entity_poly.type
_entity_poly.pdbx_seq_one_letter_code
_entity_poly.pdbx_strand_id
1 'polypeptide(L)'
;MWMTDYLLYFDKTFGKHAIHAMGGFSQQLFTKDDLSGTAKDFVSEVDNMHVINGGTNARERGLSGGKSELALASYFGRINYDYAGRYLFSFNLRADGSSRFRKDKRWGVFPSFSGAWRISEEKFFNVKPVSNLKLRASWGQLGNQSIGSWYPTIASVSKENVVFGTAADNQILYAGYTQSKLGNKSLEWETTTVTNIGVDLGFFNNSLSFSADYFVKNTSGILRSMVLPLSVGLGAPNMNYAEVQNRGLDLEISYKGNIRDLHYSVGANVSFLHNEIKKLSSGINEEVIDIGCYGGVTINRIGEPISALYGYKTDGVITTSEEAKKYKDMGQGNAKVGRLK
;
A
#
# COMPACT_ATOMS: atom_id res chain seq x y z
N MET A 1 22.66 5.29 5.36
CA MET A 1 21.54 6.24 5.32
C MET A 1 22.01 7.56 5.91
N TRP A 2 21.71 8.66 5.26
CA TRP A 2 21.98 10.02 5.71
C TRP A 2 20.67 10.83 5.60
N MET A 3 20.40 11.67 6.59
CA MET A 3 19.18 12.48 6.67
C MET A 3 19.48 13.84 7.28
N THR A 4 18.87 14.89 6.74
CA THR A 4 18.93 16.25 7.28
C THR A 4 17.58 16.90 7.19
N ASP A 5 17.15 17.51 8.30
CA ASP A 5 15.88 18.23 8.42
C ASP A 5 16.15 19.66 8.89
N TYR A 6 15.46 20.61 8.26
CA TYR A 6 15.42 22.00 8.68
C TYR A 6 13.97 22.36 8.96
N LEU A 7 13.71 22.85 10.17
CA LEU A 7 12.38 23.19 10.64
C LEU A 7 12.33 24.60 11.17
N LEU A 8 11.32 25.36 10.78
CA LEU A 8 11.02 26.69 11.28
C LEU A 8 9.60 26.69 11.86
N TYR A 9 9.47 27.20 13.08
CA TYR A 9 8.20 27.28 13.78
C TYR A 9 7.85 28.74 14.06
N PHE A 10 6.56 29.04 13.99
CA PHE A 10 5.99 30.31 14.35
C PHE A 10 4.72 30.08 15.15
N ASP A 11 4.70 30.56 16.40
CA ASP A 11 3.57 30.42 17.32
C ASP A 11 3.20 31.80 17.86
N LYS A 12 1.95 32.20 17.66
CA LYS A 12 1.47 33.49 18.14
C LYS A 12 -0.02 33.46 18.46
N THR A 13 -0.34 33.99 19.65
CA THR A 13 -1.72 34.23 20.07
C THR A 13 -1.94 35.73 20.24
N PHE A 14 -3.01 36.25 19.66
CA PHE A 14 -3.42 37.64 19.78
C PHE A 14 -4.94 37.73 19.93
N GLY A 15 -5.35 38.12 21.14
CA GLY A 15 -6.77 38.12 21.48
C GLY A 15 -7.38 36.73 21.43
N LYS A 16 -8.35 36.54 20.50
CA LYS A 16 -9.02 35.26 20.29
C LYS A 16 -8.42 34.43 19.15
N HIS A 17 -7.36 34.90 18.55
CA HIS A 17 -6.73 34.26 17.39
C HIS A 17 -5.44 33.56 17.86
N ALA A 18 -5.32 32.27 17.61
CA ALA A 18 -4.08 31.53 17.77
C ALA A 18 -3.63 30.98 16.40
N ILE A 19 -2.38 31.24 16.05
CA ILE A 19 -1.75 30.76 14.80
C ILE A 19 -0.52 29.97 15.20
N HIS A 20 -0.45 28.73 14.69
CA HIS A 20 0.71 27.86 14.77
C HIS A 20 1.12 27.51 13.34
N ALA A 21 2.27 27.97 12.91
CA ALA A 21 2.78 27.70 11.58
C ALA A 21 4.12 26.96 11.66
N MET A 22 4.35 26.08 10.74
CA MET A 22 5.60 25.35 10.60
C MET A 22 5.93 25.22 9.12
N GLY A 23 7.19 25.46 8.77
CA GLY A 23 7.75 25.17 7.46
C GLY A 23 9.01 24.33 7.59
N GLY A 24 9.27 23.48 6.63
CA GLY A 24 10.44 22.62 6.70
C GLY A 24 10.91 22.10 5.36
N PHE A 25 12.14 21.67 5.36
CA PHE A 25 12.80 20.94 4.30
C PHE A 25 13.46 19.69 4.88
N SER A 26 13.26 18.56 4.22
CA SER A 26 13.89 17.27 4.58
C SER A 26 14.61 16.69 3.37
N GLN A 27 15.75 16.10 3.59
CA GLN A 27 16.53 15.41 2.57
C GLN A 27 17.06 14.10 3.13
N GLN A 28 16.92 13.02 2.34
CA GLN A 28 17.35 11.68 2.74
C GLN A 28 18.10 11.00 1.59
N LEU A 29 19.19 10.33 1.93
CA LEU A 29 19.95 9.47 1.02
C LEU A 29 20.11 8.09 1.62
N PHE A 30 19.62 7.10 0.92
CA PHE A 30 19.79 5.68 1.25
C PHE A 30 20.81 5.08 0.30
N THR A 31 21.81 4.39 0.84
CA THR A 31 22.75 3.57 0.09
C THR A 31 22.60 2.13 0.54
N LYS A 32 22.62 1.22 -0.39
CA LYS A 32 22.59 -0.22 -0.15
C LYS A 32 23.70 -0.88 -0.92
N ASP A 33 24.60 -1.54 -0.21
CA ASP A 33 25.67 -2.35 -0.76
C ASP A 33 25.33 -3.82 -0.42
N ASP A 34 25.16 -4.65 -1.44
CA ASP A 34 24.87 -6.06 -1.31
C ASP A 34 26.09 -6.88 -1.72
N LEU A 35 26.43 -7.87 -0.91
CA LEU A 35 27.40 -8.91 -1.25
C LEU A 35 26.76 -10.26 -0.98
N SER A 36 26.76 -11.13 -1.97
CA SER A 36 26.26 -12.50 -1.86
C SER A 36 27.33 -13.49 -2.31
N GLY A 37 27.48 -14.54 -1.54
CA GLY A 37 28.34 -15.68 -1.88
C GLY A 37 27.55 -16.98 -1.84
N THR A 38 27.80 -17.86 -2.80
CA THR A 38 27.24 -19.21 -2.84
C THR A 38 28.35 -20.23 -2.93
N ALA A 39 28.17 -21.36 -2.21
CA ALA A 39 29.06 -22.51 -2.29
C ALA A 39 28.22 -23.78 -2.28
N LYS A 40 28.72 -24.84 -2.91
CA LYS A 40 28.07 -26.15 -2.98
C LYS A 40 29.10 -27.26 -2.71
N ASP A 41 28.57 -28.48 -2.51
CA ASP A 41 29.36 -29.70 -2.32
C ASP A 41 30.30 -29.60 -1.12
N PHE A 42 29.72 -29.47 0.07
CA PHE A 42 30.48 -29.43 1.33
C PHE A 42 31.01 -30.83 1.69
N VAL A 43 32.19 -30.85 2.30
CA VAL A 43 32.84 -32.11 2.74
C VAL A 43 32.06 -32.81 3.88
N SER A 44 31.26 -32.04 4.62
CA SER A 44 30.51 -32.50 5.78
C SER A 44 29.16 -31.81 5.88
N GLU A 45 28.17 -32.54 6.39
CA GLU A 45 26.83 -32.00 6.69
C GLU A 45 26.76 -31.26 8.04
N VAL A 46 27.89 -31.05 8.71
CA VAL A 46 27.95 -30.33 9.99
C VAL A 46 27.85 -28.83 9.73
N ASP A 47 26.88 -28.13 10.34
CA ASP A 47 26.54 -26.74 10.10
C ASP A 47 27.72 -25.76 10.19
N ASN A 48 28.64 -25.97 11.12
CA ASN A 48 29.81 -25.10 11.29
C ASN A 48 30.85 -25.22 10.17
N MET A 49 30.73 -26.23 9.28
CA MET A 49 31.55 -26.39 8.07
C MET A 49 30.88 -25.83 6.80
N HIS A 50 29.62 -25.40 6.87
CA HIS A 50 28.92 -24.77 5.78
C HIS A 50 29.29 -23.28 5.64
N VAL A 51 30.57 -23.05 5.38
CA VAL A 51 31.14 -21.72 5.10
C VAL A 51 31.50 -21.59 3.63
N ILE A 52 31.53 -20.38 3.09
CA ILE A 52 31.80 -20.16 1.65
C ILE A 52 33.09 -20.85 1.19
N ASN A 53 34.11 -20.91 2.04
CA ASN A 53 35.38 -21.59 1.74
C ASN A 53 35.29 -23.12 1.86
N GLY A 54 34.26 -23.66 2.56
CA GLY A 54 34.10 -25.09 2.79
C GLY A 54 33.55 -25.87 1.60
N GLY A 55 32.95 -25.19 0.61
CA GLY A 55 32.48 -25.84 -0.61
C GLY A 55 33.67 -26.37 -1.45
N THR A 56 33.59 -27.62 -1.90
CA THR A 56 34.64 -28.26 -2.68
C THR A 56 34.54 -27.98 -4.18
N ASN A 57 33.35 -27.62 -4.67
CA ASN A 57 33.14 -27.32 -6.09
C ASN A 57 33.47 -25.88 -6.41
N ALA A 58 34.72 -25.65 -6.82
CA ALA A 58 35.22 -24.31 -7.18
C ALA A 58 34.49 -23.70 -8.40
N ARG A 59 33.89 -24.51 -9.29
CA ARG A 59 33.17 -24.03 -10.49
C ARG A 59 31.79 -23.52 -10.15
N GLU A 60 31.23 -23.92 -9.03
CA GLU A 60 29.90 -23.52 -8.56
C GLU A 60 29.95 -22.52 -7.40
N ARG A 61 31.12 -21.99 -7.08
CA ARG A 61 31.23 -20.84 -6.18
C ARG A 61 30.83 -19.58 -6.92
N GLY A 62 29.77 -18.97 -6.45
CA GLY A 62 29.28 -17.69 -6.99
C GLY A 62 29.57 -16.55 -6.03
N LEU A 63 30.05 -15.43 -6.58
CA LEU A 63 30.11 -14.15 -5.89
C LEU A 63 29.32 -13.15 -6.70
N SER A 64 28.43 -12.43 -6.06
CA SER A 64 27.69 -11.33 -6.66
C SER A 64 27.62 -10.15 -5.70
N GLY A 65 27.55 -8.96 -6.24
CA GLY A 65 27.41 -7.76 -5.44
C GLY A 65 26.68 -6.68 -6.22
N GLY A 66 26.06 -5.79 -5.52
CA GLY A 66 25.33 -4.68 -6.08
C GLY A 66 25.42 -3.44 -5.20
N LYS A 67 25.30 -2.29 -5.83
CA LYS A 67 25.22 -1.00 -5.15
C LYS A 67 24.02 -0.24 -5.65
N SER A 68 23.22 0.28 -4.73
CA SER A 68 22.01 1.02 -5.04
C SER A 68 21.90 2.27 -4.18
N GLU A 69 21.29 3.30 -4.73
CA GLU A 69 21.07 4.58 -4.05
C GLU A 69 19.63 5.04 -4.28
N LEU A 70 19.02 5.61 -3.24
CA LEU A 70 17.71 6.25 -3.28
C LEU A 70 17.81 7.60 -2.58
N ALA A 71 17.46 8.66 -3.30
CA ALA A 71 17.39 10.01 -2.76
C ALA A 71 15.97 10.50 -2.69
N LEU A 72 15.61 11.10 -1.54
CA LEU A 72 14.33 11.74 -1.29
C LEU A 72 14.57 13.17 -0.86
N ALA A 73 13.68 14.09 -1.26
CA ALA A 73 13.68 15.46 -0.79
C ALA A 73 12.23 15.94 -0.62
N SER A 74 11.97 16.70 0.43
CA SER A 74 10.61 17.14 0.78
C SER A 74 10.62 18.58 1.23
N TYR A 75 9.71 19.39 0.69
CA TYR A 75 9.33 20.69 1.23
C TYR A 75 7.94 20.56 1.84
N PHE A 76 7.75 21.06 3.03
CA PHE A 76 6.46 20.95 3.69
C PHE A 76 6.17 22.17 4.58
N GLY A 77 4.88 22.46 4.70
CA GLY A 77 4.39 23.52 5.56
C GLY A 77 3.03 23.17 6.15
N ARG A 78 2.79 23.68 7.35
CA ARG A 78 1.51 23.56 8.06
C ARG A 78 1.15 24.89 8.69
N ILE A 79 -0.13 25.23 8.62
CA ILE A 79 -0.72 26.36 9.34
C ILE A 79 -1.95 25.82 10.07
N ASN A 80 -1.97 25.96 11.40
CA ASN A 80 -3.14 25.75 12.23
C ASN A 80 -3.62 27.09 12.74
N TYR A 81 -4.91 27.32 12.58
CA TYR A 81 -5.57 28.52 13.05
C TYR A 81 -6.73 28.15 13.96
N ASP A 82 -6.77 28.75 15.12
CA ASP A 82 -7.84 28.64 16.09
C ASP A 82 -8.44 30.02 16.36
N TYR A 83 -9.75 30.13 16.26
CA TYR A 83 -10.50 31.31 16.64
C TYR A 83 -11.36 31.02 17.86
N ALA A 84 -10.95 31.56 19.01
CA ALA A 84 -11.66 31.49 20.28
C ALA A 84 -11.92 30.08 20.80
N GLY A 85 -11.15 29.08 20.38
CA GLY A 85 -11.38 27.65 20.68
C GLY A 85 -12.62 27.05 20.01
N ARG A 86 -13.29 27.78 19.07
CA ARG A 86 -14.54 27.38 18.43
C ARG A 86 -14.37 26.92 17.00
N TYR A 87 -13.63 27.70 16.23
CA TYR A 87 -13.39 27.44 14.81
C TYR A 87 -11.92 27.08 14.65
N LEU A 88 -11.68 25.85 14.21
CA LEU A 88 -10.36 25.28 14.08
C LEU A 88 -10.11 24.98 12.59
N PHE A 89 -9.03 25.47 12.04
CA PHE A 89 -8.64 25.22 10.66
C PHE A 89 -7.20 24.74 10.61
N SER A 90 -6.93 23.75 9.76
CA SER A 90 -5.58 23.30 9.47
C SER A 90 -5.37 23.21 7.97
N PHE A 91 -4.28 23.76 7.50
CA PHE A 91 -3.80 23.63 6.12
C PHE A 91 -2.42 23.02 6.13
N ASN A 92 -2.21 21.99 5.32
CA ASN A 92 -0.89 21.41 5.11
C ASN A 92 -0.61 21.31 3.61
N LEU A 93 0.63 21.58 3.25
CA LEU A 93 1.14 21.39 1.90
C LEU A 93 2.47 20.64 1.98
N ARG A 94 2.60 19.59 1.16
CA ARG A 94 3.83 18.84 1.05
C ARG A 94 4.19 18.61 -0.41
N ALA A 95 5.41 18.90 -0.78
CA ALA A 95 6.00 18.57 -2.06
C ALA A 95 7.14 17.59 -1.85
N ASP A 96 6.97 16.36 -2.32
CA ASP A 96 7.92 15.27 -2.16
C ASP A 96 8.58 14.91 -3.49
N GLY A 97 9.89 14.84 -3.53
CA GLY A 97 10.70 14.41 -4.66
C GLY A 97 11.37 13.08 -4.40
N SER A 98 11.32 12.16 -5.38
CA SER A 98 11.95 10.85 -5.29
C SER A 98 12.77 10.53 -6.53
N SER A 99 13.99 10.01 -6.34
CA SER A 99 14.86 9.55 -7.43
C SER A 99 14.33 8.31 -8.16
N ARG A 100 13.30 7.64 -7.62
CA ARG A 100 12.61 6.51 -8.29
C ARG A 100 11.93 6.91 -9.58
N PHE A 101 11.47 8.17 -9.66
CA PHE A 101 10.76 8.69 -10.81
C PHE A 101 11.68 9.50 -11.73
N ARG A 102 11.33 9.60 -12.98
CA ARG A 102 12.01 10.45 -13.94
C ARG A 102 11.95 11.93 -13.53
N LYS A 103 12.85 12.73 -14.09
CA LYS A 103 13.00 14.16 -13.75
C LYS A 103 11.69 14.95 -13.88
N ASP A 104 10.88 14.65 -14.89
CA ASP A 104 9.60 15.28 -15.20
C ASP A 104 8.44 14.81 -14.30
N LYS A 105 8.57 13.65 -13.63
CA LYS A 105 7.56 13.04 -12.74
C LYS A 105 8.06 12.89 -11.29
N ARG A 106 9.22 13.45 -11.00
CA ARG A 106 9.91 13.27 -9.72
C ARG A 106 9.17 13.85 -8.53
N TRP A 107 8.51 15.00 -8.72
CA TRP A 107 7.84 15.74 -7.66
C TRP A 107 6.35 15.49 -7.63
N GLY A 108 5.84 15.07 -6.46
CA GLY A 108 4.43 15.03 -6.13
C GLY A 108 4.08 16.16 -5.14
N VAL A 109 2.91 16.75 -5.30
CA VAL A 109 2.40 17.82 -4.41
C VAL A 109 1.12 17.33 -3.75
N PHE A 110 1.07 17.37 -2.43
CA PHE A 110 0.04 16.77 -1.62
C PHE A 110 -0.53 17.80 -0.63
N PRO A 111 -1.57 18.54 -1.02
CA PRO A 111 -2.28 19.46 -0.13
C PRO A 111 -3.25 18.73 0.78
N SER A 112 -3.52 19.30 1.96
CA SER A 112 -4.63 18.88 2.80
C SER A 112 -5.18 20.04 3.61
N PHE A 113 -6.50 19.98 3.88
CA PHE A 113 -7.18 20.94 4.75
C PHE A 113 -8.13 20.20 5.69
N SER A 114 -8.31 20.77 6.88
CA SER A 114 -9.36 20.34 7.78
C SER A 114 -9.97 21.56 8.46
N GLY A 115 -11.26 21.43 8.77
CA GLY A 115 -11.99 22.41 9.55
C GLY A 115 -12.79 21.70 10.64
N ALA A 116 -12.90 22.35 11.79
CA ALA A 116 -13.77 21.87 12.85
C ALA A 116 -14.49 23.04 13.51
N TRP A 117 -15.76 22.79 13.88
CA TRP A 117 -16.60 23.74 14.60
C TRP A 117 -17.06 23.11 15.91
N ARG A 118 -16.65 23.73 17.03
CA ARG A 118 -17.06 23.35 18.37
C ARG A 118 -18.36 24.06 18.72
N ILE A 119 -19.48 23.47 18.34
CA ILE A 119 -20.84 24.04 18.52
C ILE A 119 -21.15 24.20 20.01
N SER A 120 -20.63 23.31 20.85
CA SER A 120 -20.80 23.37 22.31
C SER A 120 -20.21 24.64 22.95
N GLU A 121 -19.26 25.30 22.28
CA GLU A 121 -18.65 26.56 22.76
C GLU A 121 -19.40 27.82 22.30
N GLU A 122 -20.48 27.66 21.53
CA GLU A 122 -21.27 28.79 21.05
C GLU A 122 -22.24 29.28 22.13
N LYS A 123 -22.47 30.56 22.16
CA LYS A 123 -23.36 31.21 23.16
C LYS A 123 -24.81 30.75 23.08
N PHE A 124 -25.25 30.29 21.92
CA PHE A 124 -26.62 29.79 21.71
C PHE A 124 -26.79 28.33 22.15
N PHE A 125 -25.68 27.61 22.35
CA PHE A 125 -25.74 26.21 22.74
C PHE A 125 -25.94 26.05 24.25
N ASN A 126 -27.12 25.62 24.66
CA ASN A 126 -27.47 25.40 26.06
C ASN A 126 -28.26 24.08 26.20
N VAL A 127 -27.60 22.97 25.89
CA VAL A 127 -28.19 21.63 25.99
C VAL A 127 -27.52 20.88 27.12
N LYS A 128 -28.12 20.88 28.31
CA LYS A 128 -27.52 20.38 29.55
C LYS A 128 -26.87 18.99 29.51
N PRO A 129 -27.41 17.95 28.86
CA PRO A 129 -26.73 16.64 28.84
C PRO A 129 -25.52 16.60 27.90
N VAL A 130 -25.42 17.53 26.93
CA VAL A 130 -24.35 17.54 25.92
C VAL A 130 -23.23 18.47 26.38
N SER A 131 -22.10 17.89 26.73
CA SER A 131 -20.90 18.62 27.19
C SER A 131 -19.97 19.02 26.04
N ASN A 132 -20.00 18.30 24.93
CA ASN A 132 -19.22 18.57 23.74
C ASN A 132 -20.02 18.20 22.49
N LEU A 133 -20.06 19.11 21.53
CA LEU A 133 -20.55 18.88 20.18
C LEU A 133 -19.61 19.55 19.22
N LYS A 134 -18.92 18.74 18.39
CA LYS A 134 -17.95 19.21 17.43
C LYS A 134 -18.19 18.56 16.07
N LEU A 135 -18.34 19.35 15.05
CA LEU A 135 -18.36 18.89 13.65
C LEU A 135 -16.95 19.01 13.06
N ARG A 136 -16.59 18.03 12.25
CA ARG A 136 -15.29 17.98 11.55
C ARG A 136 -15.48 17.68 10.08
N ALA A 137 -14.67 18.31 9.25
CA ALA A 137 -14.56 17.98 7.83
C ALA A 137 -13.09 18.08 7.44
N SER A 138 -12.62 17.14 6.63
CA SER A 138 -11.27 17.17 6.10
C SER A 138 -11.23 16.60 4.69
N TRP A 139 -10.27 17.12 3.94
CA TRP A 139 -9.89 16.64 2.63
C TRP A 139 -8.37 16.72 2.51
N GLY A 140 -7.77 15.70 1.89
CA GLY A 140 -6.33 15.72 1.69
C GLY A 140 -5.85 14.67 0.71
N GLN A 141 -4.64 14.91 0.21
CA GLN A 141 -3.92 13.99 -0.67
C GLN A 141 -2.66 13.47 -0.01
N LEU A 142 -2.35 12.20 -0.26
CA LEU A 142 -1.17 11.49 0.18
C LEU A 142 -0.49 10.85 -1.02
N GLY A 143 0.83 10.97 -1.12
CA GLY A 143 1.63 10.31 -2.14
C GLY A 143 2.27 9.03 -1.63
N ASN A 144 2.29 8.00 -2.48
CA ASN A 144 3.04 6.78 -2.24
C ASN A 144 4.00 6.53 -3.41
N GLN A 145 5.24 6.19 -3.09
CA GLN A 145 6.32 5.86 -4.03
C GLN A 145 6.84 4.43 -3.88
N SER A 146 6.26 3.65 -2.95
CA SER A 146 6.76 2.31 -2.64
C SER A 146 6.40 1.33 -3.76
N ILE A 147 7.40 0.84 -4.50
CA ILE A 147 7.22 -0.02 -5.67
C ILE A 147 8.23 -1.18 -5.71
N GLY A 148 8.82 -1.54 -4.57
CA GLY A 148 9.72 -2.69 -4.47
C GLY A 148 11.06 -2.57 -5.23
N SER A 149 11.30 -1.49 -5.99
CA SER A 149 12.56 -1.21 -6.71
C SER A 149 12.99 0.23 -6.50
N TRP A 150 14.30 0.48 -6.49
CA TRP A 150 14.86 1.84 -6.46
C TRP A 150 14.98 2.44 -7.86
N TYR A 151 14.97 1.60 -8.90
CA TYR A 151 15.08 2.00 -10.31
C TYR A 151 13.91 1.47 -11.17
N PRO A 152 12.65 1.76 -10.82
CA PRO A 152 11.49 1.14 -11.48
C PRO A 152 11.27 1.61 -12.92
N THR A 153 11.87 2.75 -13.28
CA THR A 153 11.72 3.38 -14.62
C THR A 153 12.76 2.93 -15.64
N ILE A 154 13.81 2.20 -15.17
CA ILE A 154 14.96 1.81 -15.99
C ILE A 154 14.76 0.36 -16.46
N ALA A 155 15.05 0.11 -17.74
CA ALA A 155 15.15 -1.24 -18.26
C ALA A 155 16.40 -1.93 -17.69
N SER A 156 16.28 -3.20 -17.32
CA SER A 156 17.42 -3.97 -16.83
C SER A 156 18.01 -4.83 -17.95
N VAL A 157 19.33 -4.99 -17.92
CA VAL A 157 20.06 -5.96 -18.73
C VAL A 157 20.69 -7.00 -17.80
N SER A 158 20.68 -8.26 -18.21
CA SER A 158 21.40 -9.34 -17.54
C SER A 158 22.53 -9.83 -18.40
N LYS A 159 23.59 -10.29 -17.76
CA LYS A 159 24.68 -10.99 -18.41
C LYS A 159 24.25 -12.43 -18.68
N GLU A 160 24.29 -12.84 -19.93
CA GLU A 160 23.99 -14.20 -20.36
C GLU A 160 25.19 -14.78 -21.09
N ASN A 161 25.41 -16.07 -20.92
CA ASN A 161 26.45 -16.76 -21.65
C ASN A 161 25.88 -17.31 -22.97
N VAL A 162 26.53 -16.97 -24.07
CA VAL A 162 26.17 -17.45 -25.41
C VAL A 162 27.24 -18.40 -25.90
N VAL A 163 26.81 -19.57 -26.36
CA VAL A 163 27.70 -20.60 -26.90
C VAL A 163 27.75 -20.43 -28.42
N PHE A 164 28.95 -20.27 -28.96
CA PHE A 164 29.21 -20.28 -30.40
C PHE A 164 30.04 -21.51 -30.78
N GLY A 165 29.69 -22.17 -31.87
CA GLY A 165 30.30 -23.39 -32.39
C GLY A 165 29.26 -24.49 -32.67
N THR A 166 29.57 -25.34 -33.63
CA THR A 166 28.66 -26.43 -34.11
C THR A 166 29.03 -27.81 -33.55
N ALA A 167 30.19 -28.00 -32.98
CA ALA A 167 30.69 -29.29 -32.47
C ALA A 167 31.12 -29.14 -31.01
N ALA A 168 30.98 -30.22 -30.22
CA ALA A 168 31.29 -30.23 -28.80
C ALA A 168 32.71 -29.76 -28.44
N ASP A 169 33.66 -30.00 -29.35
CA ASP A 169 35.05 -29.64 -29.15
C ASP A 169 35.41 -28.20 -29.57
N ASN A 170 34.51 -27.51 -30.30
CA ASN A 170 34.72 -26.15 -30.82
C ASN A 170 33.75 -25.13 -30.25
N GLN A 171 33.08 -25.47 -29.17
CA GLN A 171 32.16 -24.53 -28.50
C GLN A 171 32.92 -23.54 -27.65
N ILE A 172 32.73 -22.23 -27.95
CA ILE A 172 33.33 -21.14 -27.18
C ILE A 172 32.20 -20.39 -26.47
N LEU A 173 32.38 -20.19 -25.18
CA LEU A 173 31.44 -19.46 -24.34
C LEU A 173 31.80 -17.97 -24.35
N TYR A 174 30.89 -17.15 -24.82
CA TYR A 174 31.01 -15.70 -24.80
C TYR A 174 30.03 -15.07 -23.81
N ALA A 175 30.52 -14.06 -23.10
CA ALA A 175 29.64 -13.24 -22.27
C ALA A 175 28.83 -12.30 -23.16
N GLY A 176 27.52 -12.51 -23.21
CA GLY A 176 26.55 -11.64 -23.86
C GLY A 176 25.78 -10.80 -22.84
N TYR A 177 25.00 -9.86 -23.35
CA TYR A 177 24.07 -9.07 -22.54
C TYR A 177 22.73 -9.05 -23.25
N THR A 178 21.65 -9.32 -22.51
CA THR A 178 20.27 -9.24 -23.01
C THR A 178 19.42 -8.37 -22.12
N GLN A 179 18.40 -7.75 -22.69
CA GLN A 179 17.42 -7.05 -21.88
C GLN A 179 16.61 -8.07 -21.08
N SER A 180 16.57 -7.92 -19.78
CA SER A 180 15.86 -8.83 -18.87
C SER A 180 14.51 -8.27 -18.37
N LYS A 181 14.37 -6.92 -18.35
CA LYS A 181 13.16 -6.26 -17.84
C LYS A 181 12.85 -5.00 -18.65
N LEU A 182 11.56 -4.76 -18.89
CA LEU A 182 11.08 -3.51 -19.47
C LEU A 182 11.10 -2.39 -18.44
N GLY A 183 11.56 -1.20 -18.84
CA GLY A 183 11.43 0.02 -18.05
C GLY A 183 10.14 0.76 -18.39
N ASN A 184 9.56 1.46 -17.41
CA ASN A 184 8.41 2.33 -17.65
C ASN A 184 8.76 3.80 -17.39
N LYS A 185 8.85 4.57 -18.47
CA LYS A 185 9.19 6.00 -18.41
C LYS A 185 8.02 6.89 -17.95
N SER A 186 6.80 6.37 -17.97
CA SER A 186 5.57 7.10 -17.62
C SER A 186 5.14 6.92 -16.16
N LEU A 187 5.96 6.24 -15.36
CA LEU A 187 5.64 5.95 -13.97
C LEU A 187 5.53 7.23 -13.14
N GLU A 188 4.42 7.33 -12.40
CA GLU A 188 4.07 8.48 -11.55
C GLU A 188 3.79 8.06 -10.10
N TRP A 189 3.68 9.04 -9.21
CA TRP A 189 3.24 8.83 -7.84
C TRP A 189 1.85 8.19 -7.78
N GLU A 190 1.71 7.20 -6.93
CA GLU A 190 0.39 6.75 -6.48
C GLU A 190 -0.18 7.82 -5.55
N THR A 191 -1.40 8.25 -5.79
CA THR A 191 -2.04 9.30 -5.01
C THR A 191 -3.31 8.78 -4.34
N THR A 192 -3.40 8.98 -3.04
CA THR A 192 -4.61 8.70 -2.28
C THR A 192 -5.26 10.00 -1.86
N THR A 193 -6.50 10.23 -2.30
CA THR A 193 -7.36 11.35 -1.89
C THR A 193 -8.34 10.87 -0.84
N VAL A 194 -8.38 11.52 0.31
CA VAL A 194 -9.27 11.20 1.42
C VAL A 194 -10.20 12.38 1.69
N THR A 195 -11.50 12.12 1.75
CA THR A 195 -12.52 13.04 2.26
C THR A 195 -13.14 12.40 3.49
N ASN A 196 -13.22 13.15 4.59
CA ASN A 196 -13.82 12.70 5.84
C ASN A 196 -14.74 13.78 6.40
N ILE A 197 -15.91 13.35 6.91
CA ILE A 197 -16.85 14.18 7.67
C ILE A 197 -17.17 13.44 8.95
N GLY A 198 -17.00 14.12 10.10
CA GLY A 198 -17.18 13.50 11.39
C GLY A 198 -17.90 14.38 12.40
N VAL A 199 -18.45 13.75 13.41
CA VAL A 199 -19.09 14.38 14.56
C VAL A 199 -18.54 13.77 15.86
N ASP A 200 -18.16 14.63 16.81
CA ASP A 200 -17.80 14.24 18.17
C ASP A 200 -18.87 14.73 19.13
N LEU A 201 -19.41 13.83 19.93
CA LEU A 201 -20.40 14.08 20.97
C LEU A 201 -19.83 13.70 22.35
N GLY A 202 -19.97 14.55 23.30
CA GLY A 202 -19.67 14.28 24.71
C GLY A 202 -20.87 14.54 25.59
N PHE A 203 -21.17 13.64 26.50
CA PHE A 203 -22.27 13.75 27.44
C PHE A 203 -21.76 13.64 28.87
N PHE A 204 -22.52 14.22 29.82
CA PHE A 204 -22.23 14.12 31.25
C PHE A 204 -20.80 14.51 31.62
N ASN A 205 -20.40 15.72 31.26
CA ASN A 205 -19.03 16.23 31.43
C ASN A 205 -17.97 15.36 30.74
N ASN A 206 -18.30 14.88 29.52
CA ASN A 206 -17.47 13.97 28.72
C ASN A 206 -17.21 12.59 29.37
N SER A 207 -18.03 12.18 30.34
CA SER A 207 -17.98 10.80 30.85
C SER A 207 -18.39 9.78 29.79
N LEU A 208 -19.36 10.13 28.94
CA LEU A 208 -19.72 9.36 27.76
C LEU A 208 -19.32 10.15 26.51
N SER A 209 -18.51 9.56 25.66
CA SER A 209 -18.13 10.12 24.36
C SER A 209 -18.55 9.20 23.23
N PHE A 210 -18.98 9.81 22.14
CA PHE A 210 -19.34 9.15 20.89
C PHE A 210 -18.70 9.90 19.73
N SER A 211 -18.12 9.16 18.77
CA SER A 211 -17.57 9.69 17.53
C SER A 211 -18.11 8.90 16.35
N ALA A 212 -18.47 9.60 15.29
CA ALA A 212 -18.88 9.00 14.03
C ALA A 212 -18.18 9.72 12.87
N ASP A 213 -17.53 8.94 12.00
CA ASP A 213 -16.79 9.43 10.85
C ASP A 213 -17.24 8.69 9.58
N TYR A 214 -17.69 9.44 8.58
CA TYR A 214 -17.88 8.92 7.24
C TYR A 214 -16.71 9.34 6.37
N PHE A 215 -16.09 8.36 5.71
CA PHE A 215 -14.93 8.62 4.86
C PHE A 215 -15.09 8.03 3.46
N VAL A 216 -14.46 8.70 2.51
CA VAL A 216 -14.23 8.22 1.14
C VAL A 216 -12.76 8.38 0.83
N LYS A 217 -12.10 7.28 0.52
CA LYS A 217 -10.67 7.21 0.17
C LYS A 217 -10.53 6.67 -1.24
N ASN A 218 -10.05 7.49 -2.17
CA ASN A 218 -9.79 7.13 -3.55
C ASN A 218 -8.27 7.02 -3.75
N THR A 219 -7.78 5.83 -4.07
CA THR A 219 -6.37 5.60 -4.43
C THR A 219 -6.29 5.44 -5.93
N SER A 220 -5.57 6.35 -6.59
CA SER A 220 -5.34 6.35 -8.03
C SER A 220 -3.89 6.06 -8.37
N GLY A 221 -3.68 5.43 -9.51
CA GLY A 221 -2.34 5.11 -9.98
C GLY A 221 -1.61 4.10 -9.10
N ILE A 222 -2.31 3.10 -8.57
CA ILE A 222 -1.72 2.06 -7.73
C ILE A 222 -0.50 1.46 -8.42
N LEU A 223 0.64 1.49 -7.72
CA LEU A 223 1.92 1.05 -8.23
C LEU A 223 2.04 -0.49 -8.16
N ARG A 224 2.10 -1.13 -9.32
CA ARG A 224 2.20 -2.60 -9.42
C ARG A 224 3.03 -3.02 -10.63
N SER A 225 3.63 -4.21 -10.56
CA SER A 225 4.20 -4.87 -11.74
C SER A 225 3.07 -5.40 -12.63
N MET A 226 3.13 -5.10 -13.93
CA MET A 226 2.19 -5.61 -14.91
C MET A 226 2.42 -7.12 -15.15
N VAL A 227 1.36 -7.89 -15.30
CA VAL A 227 1.50 -9.27 -15.78
C VAL A 227 1.67 -9.24 -17.31
N LEU A 228 2.74 -9.83 -17.79
CA LEU A 228 3.01 -9.97 -19.23
C LEU A 228 2.82 -11.42 -19.66
N PRO A 229 2.34 -11.68 -20.88
CA PRO A 229 2.37 -13.01 -21.46
C PRO A 229 3.81 -13.54 -21.52
N LEU A 230 3.99 -14.82 -21.20
CA LEU A 230 5.31 -15.46 -21.23
C LEU A 230 6.03 -15.36 -22.59
N SER A 231 5.27 -15.25 -23.69
CA SER A 231 5.79 -15.04 -25.04
C SER A 231 6.60 -13.77 -25.22
N VAL A 232 6.46 -12.78 -24.32
CA VAL A 232 7.27 -11.54 -24.36
C VAL A 232 8.72 -11.80 -23.97
N GLY A 233 8.99 -12.81 -23.14
CA GLY A 233 10.34 -13.20 -22.72
C GLY A 233 11.07 -12.17 -21.86
N LEU A 234 10.37 -11.14 -21.37
CA LEU A 234 10.94 -10.06 -20.53
C LEU A 234 10.23 -9.96 -19.21
N GLY A 235 10.95 -9.52 -18.19
CA GLY A 235 10.39 -9.20 -16.88
C GLY A 235 9.41 -8.03 -16.95
N ALA A 236 8.36 -8.10 -16.15
CA ALA A 236 7.27 -7.15 -16.12
C ALA A 236 7.72 -5.75 -15.68
N PRO A 237 7.29 -4.68 -16.39
CA PRO A 237 7.51 -3.31 -15.93
C PRO A 237 6.59 -2.98 -14.76
N ASN A 238 7.01 -2.03 -13.94
CA ASN A 238 6.13 -1.40 -12.98
C ASN A 238 5.26 -0.34 -13.67
N MET A 239 4.01 -0.21 -13.26
CA MET A 239 3.10 0.78 -13.83
C MET A 239 2.07 1.26 -12.80
N ASN A 240 1.42 2.36 -13.12
CA ASN A 240 0.24 2.84 -12.43
C ASN A 240 -0.96 2.05 -12.95
N TYR A 241 -1.39 1.03 -12.19
CA TYR A 241 -2.24 -0.05 -12.68
C TYR A 241 -3.74 0.16 -12.47
N ALA A 242 -4.14 0.67 -11.30
CA ALA A 242 -5.54 0.65 -10.90
C ALA A 242 -5.95 1.89 -10.11
N GLU A 243 -7.26 2.09 -10.04
CA GLU A 243 -7.92 3.01 -9.12
C GLU A 243 -8.87 2.23 -8.22
N VAL A 244 -8.76 2.42 -6.91
CA VAL A 244 -9.57 1.73 -5.91
C VAL A 244 -10.20 2.75 -4.97
N GLN A 245 -11.49 2.58 -4.72
CA GLN A 245 -12.23 3.36 -3.73
C GLN A 245 -12.52 2.53 -2.49
N ASN A 246 -12.21 3.11 -1.34
CA ASN A 246 -12.65 2.62 -0.04
C ASN A 246 -13.58 3.67 0.56
N ARG A 247 -14.78 3.29 1.00
CA ARG A 247 -15.71 4.16 1.71
C ARG A 247 -16.26 3.45 2.91
N GLY A 248 -16.53 4.18 3.97
CA GLY A 248 -16.97 3.53 5.19
C GLY A 248 -17.48 4.49 6.23
N LEU A 249 -17.97 3.87 7.32
CA LEU A 249 -18.45 4.54 8.51
C LEU A 249 -17.70 3.94 9.71
N ASP A 250 -17.01 4.80 10.45
CA ASP A 250 -16.35 4.45 11.71
C ASP A 250 -17.16 5.02 12.87
N LEU A 251 -17.49 4.17 13.82
CA LEU A 251 -18.23 4.55 15.04
C LEU A 251 -17.39 4.17 16.25
N GLU A 252 -17.29 5.07 17.19
CA GLU A 252 -16.61 4.85 18.46
C GLU A 252 -17.49 5.35 19.61
N ILE A 253 -17.56 4.57 20.69
CA ILE A 253 -18.19 4.94 21.95
C ILE A 253 -17.23 4.65 23.09
N SER A 254 -17.10 5.56 24.02
CA SER A 254 -16.27 5.38 25.21
C SER A 254 -16.98 5.96 26.43
N TYR A 255 -16.95 5.21 27.52
CA TYR A 255 -17.47 5.63 28.83
C TYR A 255 -16.36 5.60 29.85
N LYS A 256 -16.23 6.70 30.64
CA LYS A 256 -15.31 6.85 31.75
C LYS A 256 -16.09 7.09 33.01
N GLY A 257 -15.83 6.31 34.04
CA GLY A 257 -16.49 6.42 35.33
C GLY A 257 -15.55 6.26 36.49
N ASN A 258 -16.02 6.75 37.65
CA ASN A 258 -15.28 6.65 38.90
C ASN A 258 -16.20 6.05 39.98
N ILE A 259 -15.74 5.03 40.66
CA ILE A 259 -16.40 4.43 41.82
C ILE A 259 -15.44 4.55 42.98
N ARG A 260 -15.61 5.57 43.83
CA ARG A 260 -14.64 5.95 44.90
C ARG A 260 -13.24 6.16 44.31
N ASP A 261 -12.27 5.34 44.70
CA ASP A 261 -10.88 5.41 44.23
C ASP A 261 -10.62 4.63 42.91
N LEU A 262 -11.64 3.88 42.45
CA LEU A 262 -11.55 3.11 41.21
C LEU A 262 -11.94 3.99 40.02
N HIS A 263 -10.98 4.25 39.10
CA HIS A 263 -11.20 4.88 37.81
C HIS A 263 -11.26 3.80 36.75
N TYR A 264 -12.32 3.79 35.95
CA TYR A 264 -12.48 2.82 34.86
C TYR A 264 -12.88 3.47 33.55
N SER A 265 -12.49 2.85 32.44
CA SER A 265 -12.85 3.26 31.11
C SER A 265 -13.22 2.03 30.28
N VAL A 266 -14.36 2.10 29.59
CA VAL A 266 -14.82 1.06 28.68
C VAL A 266 -15.10 1.71 27.33
N GLY A 267 -14.57 1.12 26.26
CA GLY A 267 -14.77 1.62 24.89
C GLY A 267 -15.07 0.48 23.92
N ALA A 268 -15.80 0.82 22.88
CA ALA A 268 -16.07 -0.05 21.74
C ALA A 268 -15.97 0.76 20.45
N ASN A 269 -15.50 0.14 19.39
CA ASN A 269 -15.49 0.70 18.05
C ASN A 269 -16.02 -0.33 17.05
N VAL A 270 -16.60 0.17 15.97
CA VAL A 270 -17.05 -0.63 14.83
C VAL A 270 -16.81 0.15 13.54
N SER A 271 -16.28 -0.54 12.53
CA SER A 271 -16.04 0.01 11.20
C SER A 271 -16.79 -0.78 10.15
N PHE A 272 -17.51 -0.07 9.29
CA PHE A 272 -18.13 -0.63 8.09
C PHE A 272 -17.35 -0.16 6.89
N LEU A 273 -16.79 -1.08 6.12
CA LEU A 273 -15.94 -0.77 4.97
C LEU A 273 -16.51 -1.39 3.70
N HIS A 274 -16.57 -0.59 2.65
CA HIS A 274 -16.85 -1.03 1.29
C HIS A 274 -15.66 -0.70 0.39
N ASN A 275 -15.10 -1.72 -0.25
CA ASN A 275 -13.97 -1.60 -1.17
C ASN A 275 -14.44 -1.89 -2.60
N GLU A 276 -14.01 -1.10 -3.58
CA GLU A 276 -14.42 -1.25 -4.97
C GLU A 276 -13.31 -0.80 -5.92
N ILE A 277 -13.02 -1.60 -6.94
CA ILE A 277 -12.13 -1.23 -8.04
C ILE A 277 -12.91 -0.31 -8.99
N LYS A 278 -12.44 0.93 -9.18
CA LYS A 278 -13.05 1.91 -10.09
C LYS A 278 -12.48 1.84 -11.49
N LYS A 279 -11.19 1.48 -11.61
CA LYS A 279 -10.50 1.40 -12.89
C LYS A 279 -9.34 0.42 -12.81
N LEU A 280 -9.11 -0.29 -13.89
CA LEU A 280 -7.90 -1.08 -14.15
C LEU A 280 -7.11 -0.42 -15.29
N SER A 281 -5.91 -0.92 -15.55
CA SER A 281 -5.07 -0.44 -16.65
C SER A 281 -5.81 -0.45 -17.98
N SER A 282 -5.41 0.43 -18.90
CA SER A 282 -6.08 0.64 -20.18
C SER A 282 -6.31 -0.68 -20.95
N GLY A 283 -7.57 -0.92 -21.33
CA GLY A 283 -7.98 -2.13 -22.07
C GLY A 283 -8.24 -3.37 -21.21
N ILE A 284 -8.11 -3.27 -19.89
CA ILE A 284 -8.36 -4.38 -18.95
C ILE A 284 -9.61 -4.06 -18.12
N ASN A 285 -10.63 -4.91 -18.19
CA ASN A 285 -11.83 -4.80 -17.35
C ASN A 285 -11.81 -5.77 -16.18
N GLU A 286 -11.08 -6.88 -16.33
CA GLU A 286 -10.89 -7.89 -15.31
C GLU A 286 -9.53 -8.57 -15.45
N GLU A 287 -8.98 -9.04 -14.35
CA GLU A 287 -7.74 -9.81 -14.27
C GLU A 287 -7.91 -10.95 -13.28
N VAL A 288 -7.72 -12.17 -13.72
CA VAL A 288 -7.70 -13.36 -12.85
C VAL A 288 -6.28 -13.57 -12.36
N ILE A 289 -6.12 -13.70 -11.05
CA ILE A 289 -4.84 -13.88 -10.39
C ILE A 289 -4.83 -15.27 -9.74
N ASP A 290 -3.93 -16.12 -10.21
CA ASP A 290 -3.65 -17.39 -9.54
C ASP A 290 -2.68 -17.14 -8.38
N ILE A 291 -3.13 -17.41 -7.15
CA ILE A 291 -2.30 -17.27 -5.95
C ILE A 291 -1.45 -18.52 -5.66
N GLY A 292 -1.44 -19.49 -6.59
CA GLY A 292 -0.45 -20.59 -6.65
C GLY A 292 -0.46 -21.59 -5.52
N CYS A 293 -1.37 -21.49 -4.55
CA CYS A 293 -1.43 -22.40 -3.42
C CYS A 293 -2.83 -23.01 -3.31
N TYR A 294 -2.92 -24.33 -3.44
CA TYR A 294 -4.18 -25.11 -3.30
C TYR A 294 -5.31 -24.70 -4.28
N GLY A 295 -4.98 -24.12 -5.44
CA GLY A 295 -5.96 -23.76 -6.45
C GLY A 295 -6.83 -22.54 -6.07
N GLY A 296 -6.37 -21.71 -5.14
CA GLY A 296 -7.02 -20.44 -4.82
C GLY A 296 -6.80 -19.43 -5.95
N VAL A 297 -7.89 -18.91 -6.49
CA VAL A 297 -7.89 -17.89 -7.54
C VAL A 297 -8.62 -16.66 -7.03
N THR A 298 -8.05 -15.50 -7.30
CA THR A 298 -8.71 -14.22 -7.07
C THR A 298 -8.94 -13.48 -8.38
N ILE A 299 -9.92 -12.59 -8.39
CA ILE A 299 -10.21 -11.75 -9.53
C ILE A 299 -10.21 -10.29 -9.13
N ASN A 300 -9.59 -9.46 -9.96
CA ASN A 300 -9.78 -8.02 -9.95
C ASN A 300 -10.72 -7.66 -11.09
N ARG A 301 -11.90 -7.17 -10.78
CA ARG A 301 -12.91 -6.74 -11.74
C ARG A 301 -13.44 -5.37 -11.36
N ILE A 302 -13.66 -4.50 -12.34
CA ILE A 302 -14.27 -3.18 -12.11
C ILE A 302 -15.65 -3.36 -11.47
N GLY A 303 -15.90 -2.64 -10.38
CA GLY A 303 -17.13 -2.72 -9.58
C GLY A 303 -17.08 -3.73 -8.43
N GLU A 304 -16.06 -4.59 -8.36
CA GLU A 304 -15.87 -5.58 -7.32
C GLU A 304 -14.76 -5.18 -6.33
N PRO A 305 -14.72 -5.79 -5.14
CA PRO A 305 -13.60 -5.62 -4.23
C PRO A 305 -12.28 -6.10 -4.83
N ILE A 306 -11.17 -5.47 -4.42
CA ILE A 306 -9.83 -5.93 -4.81
C ILE A 306 -9.58 -7.34 -4.29
N SER A 307 -9.02 -8.21 -5.15
CA SER A 307 -8.72 -9.61 -4.84
C SER A 307 -9.95 -10.40 -4.37
N ALA A 308 -11.11 -10.15 -4.98
CA ALA A 308 -12.30 -10.94 -4.72
C ALA A 308 -12.04 -12.42 -5.00
N LEU A 309 -12.55 -13.30 -4.14
CA LEU A 309 -12.44 -14.75 -4.35
C LEU A 309 -13.17 -15.15 -5.63
N TYR A 310 -12.51 -15.92 -6.46
CA TYR A 310 -13.03 -16.38 -7.74
C TYR A 310 -12.99 -17.89 -7.83
N GLY A 311 -14.12 -18.50 -8.13
CA GLY A 311 -14.21 -19.94 -8.19
C GLY A 311 -15.57 -20.42 -8.67
N TYR A 312 -15.71 -21.71 -8.75
CA TYR A 312 -16.99 -22.33 -9.10
C TYR A 312 -17.94 -22.27 -7.90
N LYS A 313 -19.17 -21.85 -8.17
CA LYS A 313 -20.25 -21.95 -7.19
C LYS A 313 -20.70 -23.41 -7.14
N THR A 314 -20.67 -24.00 -5.97
CA THR A 314 -21.13 -25.39 -5.78
C THR A 314 -22.63 -25.41 -5.49
N ASP A 315 -23.31 -26.44 -6.01
CA ASP A 315 -24.73 -26.72 -5.78
C ASP A 315 -24.95 -27.86 -4.74
N GLY A 316 -23.99 -27.99 -3.84
CA GLY A 316 -23.98 -28.99 -2.79
C GLY A 316 -23.13 -30.22 -3.12
N VAL A 317 -23.43 -31.36 -2.49
CA VAL A 317 -22.72 -32.62 -2.61
C VAL A 317 -23.56 -33.62 -3.40
N ILE A 318 -22.92 -34.35 -4.31
CA ILE A 318 -23.56 -35.46 -5.04
C ILE A 318 -23.87 -36.57 -4.05
N THR A 319 -25.15 -36.90 -3.85
CA THR A 319 -25.62 -37.86 -2.85
C THR A 319 -26.00 -39.22 -3.43
N THR A 320 -26.30 -39.27 -4.72
CA THR A 320 -26.70 -40.52 -5.39
C THR A 320 -25.86 -40.83 -6.63
N SER A 321 -25.87 -42.10 -7.03
CA SER A 321 -25.18 -42.55 -8.26
C SER A 321 -25.83 -41.99 -9.53
N GLU A 322 -27.14 -41.72 -9.50
CA GLU A 322 -27.88 -41.10 -10.62
C GLU A 322 -27.48 -39.64 -10.80
N GLU A 323 -27.37 -38.90 -9.69
CA GLU A 323 -26.80 -37.56 -9.73
C GLU A 323 -25.35 -37.56 -10.25
N ALA A 324 -24.52 -38.47 -9.81
CA ALA A 324 -23.17 -38.60 -10.29
C ALA A 324 -23.10 -38.81 -11.82
N LYS A 325 -23.99 -39.65 -12.35
CA LYS A 325 -24.11 -39.88 -13.79
C LYS A 325 -24.55 -38.59 -14.52
N LYS A 326 -25.58 -37.91 -14.00
CA LYS A 326 -26.08 -36.63 -14.56
C LYS A 326 -24.97 -35.59 -14.66
N TYR A 327 -24.19 -35.39 -13.58
CA TYR A 327 -23.09 -34.41 -13.59
C TYR A 327 -21.91 -34.82 -14.48
N LYS A 328 -21.67 -36.13 -14.65
CA LYS A 328 -20.72 -36.63 -15.64
C LYS A 328 -21.14 -36.29 -17.05
N ASP A 329 -22.42 -36.49 -17.38
CA ASP A 329 -22.97 -36.18 -18.70
C ASP A 329 -22.98 -34.67 -18.99
N MET A 330 -23.00 -33.83 -17.95
CA MET A 330 -22.84 -32.38 -18.01
C MET A 330 -21.36 -31.91 -18.11
N GLY A 331 -20.39 -32.83 -18.18
CA GLY A 331 -18.97 -32.53 -18.37
C GLY A 331 -18.12 -32.56 -17.11
N GLN A 332 -18.68 -32.87 -15.93
CA GLN A 332 -17.90 -33.06 -14.70
C GLN A 332 -17.30 -34.47 -14.65
N GLY A 333 -16.18 -34.71 -15.33
CA GLY A 333 -15.60 -36.03 -15.55
C GLY A 333 -15.26 -36.84 -14.26
N ASN A 334 -15.02 -36.12 -13.16
CA ASN A 334 -14.72 -36.73 -11.83
C ASN A 334 -15.94 -36.82 -10.91
N ALA A 335 -17.15 -36.62 -11.40
CA ALA A 335 -18.38 -36.68 -10.63
C ALA A 335 -18.60 -38.08 -10.03
N LYS A 336 -18.75 -38.17 -8.72
CA LYS A 336 -19.10 -39.35 -7.96
C LYS A 336 -19.73 -38.97 -6.63
N VAL A 337 -20.45 -39.92 -6.01
CA VAL A 337 -21.05 -39.73 -4.69
C VAL A 337 -20.00 -39.23 -3.69
N GLY A 338 -20.33 -38.21 -2.93
CA GLY A 338 -19.45 -37.54 -1.98
C GLY A 338 -18.59 -36.38 -2.57
N ARG A 339 -18.68 -36.11 -3.87
CA ARG A 339 -18.03 -34.94 -4.50
C ARG A 339 -19.00 -33.75 -4.57
N LEU A 340 -18.43 -32.55 -4.70
CA LEU A 340 -19.19 -31.33 -4.94
C LEU A 340 -19.86 -31.35 -6.33
N LYS A 341 -21.07 -30.78 -6.38
CA LYS A 341 -21.80 -30.53 -7.64
C LYS A 341 -21.35 -29.24 -8.29
#